data_7fda8697f9f64b9f01ce1e3a9267228f
#
_entry.id   7fda8697f9f64b9f01ce1e3a9267228f
#
_cell.length_a   1.000
_cell.length_b   1.000
_cell.length_c   1.000
_cell.angle_alpha   90.00
_cell.angle_beta   90.00
_cell.angle_gamma   90.00
#
_symmetry.space_group_name_H-M   'P 1'
#
loop_
_entity.id
_entity.type
_entity.pdbx_description
1 polymer ?
#
loop_
_entity_poly.entity_id
_entity_poly.type
_entity_poly.pdbx_seq_one_letter_code
_entity_poly.pdbx_strand_id
1 'polypeptide(L)'
;MNGKLPAKSFSRRKKEDKQEWEPLQNQFSAIVLVSIMLASIFSVSFATSSLFKSITIANQGRIGFLKVPITYKSEIRGVFIHEAIYSYPHNWTIIAQTLARYGIDAVFVNDFDIFHRRPDSEITTAINAFHAMGIEYHACMNGIAESYNPDTAAVNYTGGKPDPYAQCPIKVKPYVEAAIRNYIGNHSDVDGIMIDYMRTGVHYCYCDEHRAAFDQWYYENYGEHVSNWTEFYPDQPKWNIYASWRNEPVSELVKIIHDTAKSLKPDIVISEAAWSYFSDCPTYWRKWLGQDTGRWIMEGWIDMVAPMMYVEEIYGKTGETLESCIDACQKYMTGGVEGKIPLLAFTGLCTKNATNFAAHINYIRSRGLDGWIFWRYGGPGVESGGYLTDITPYLEAITMPETFKLGNIQVSASETEATITWTTTLSATSRIEYSISQLFNATWETWGNFPYWRINHIQGNILENLTYTTDHSITLTGLNSKTQYYFRVQSEGPGGTATSETLILTTK
;
A
#
# COMPACT_ATOMS: atom_id res chain seq x y z
N MET A 1 -24.03 35.08 -46.65
CA MET A 1 -23.41 36.38 -46.27
C MET A 1 -22.39 36.08 -45.17
N ASN A 2 -21.14 36.33 -45.52
CA ASN A 2 -19.98 36.06 -44.71
C ASN A 2 -19.80 37.12 -43.62
N GLY A 3 -19.54 36.74 -42.38
CA GLY A 3 -19.14 37.62 -41.31
C GLY A 3 -17.99 36.99 -40.50
N LYS A 4 -16.77 37.23 -40.94
CA LYS A 4 -15.53 36.97 -40.16
C LYS A 4 -15.42 38.02 -39.05
N LEU A 5 -15.18 37.60 -37.83
CA LEU A 5 -14.69 38.45 -36.74
C LEU A 5 -13.17 38.24 -36.56
N PRO A 6 -12.42 39.31 -36.23
CA PRO A 6 -10.96 39.31 -36.32
C PRO A 6 -10.28 38.85 -35.08
N ALA A 7 -9.12 38.18 -35.30
CA ALA A 7 -8.16 37.82 -34.29
C ALA A 7 -7.54 39.06 -33.63
N LYS A 8 -7.61 39.18 -32.32
CA LYS A 8 -6.79 40.12 -31.55
C LYS A 8 -5.55 39.41 -31.01
N SER A 9 -4.44 39.79 -31.58
CA SER A 9 -3.09 39.54 -31.07
C SER A 9 -2.91 40.20 -29.70
N PHE A 10 -2.52 39.47 -28.70
CA PHE A 10 -1.93 40.01 -27.46
C PHE A 10 -0.43 39.72 -27.47
N SER A 11 0.34 40.73 -27.81
CA SER A 11 1.78 40.75 -27.60
C SER A 11 2.12 41.32 -26.24
N ARG A 12 3.01 40.59 -25.55
CA ARG A 12 4.01 41.07 -24.59
C ARG A 12 3.59 42.07 -23.50
N ARG A 13 3.66 41.60 -22.26
CA ARG A 13 4.51 42.25 -21.23
C ARG A 13 5.10 41.19 -20.29
N LYS A 14 6.39 40.90 -20.49
CA LYS A 14 7.25 40.44 -19.43
C LYS A 14 7.38 41.56 -18.41
N LYS A 15 7.04 41.30 -17.19
CA LYS A 15 7.65 41.95 -16.04
C LYS A 15 7.91 40.87 -14.99
N GLU A 16 9.19 40.73 -14.71
CA GLU A 16 9.80 39.98 -13.66
C GLU A 16 9.26 40.48 -12.32
N ASP A 17 8.57 39.63 -11.59
CA ASP A 17 8.52 39.72 -10.13
C ASP A 17 9.17 38.44 -9.60
N LYS A 18 10.51 38.52 -9.54
CA LYS A 18 11.31 37.68 -8.65
C LYS A 18 11.10 38.22 -7.25
N GLN A 19 10.09 37.74 -6.53
CA GLN A 19 9.94 37.96 -5.13
C GLN A 19 10.38 36.70 -4.37
N GLU A 20 11.60 36.79 -3.86
CA GLU A 20 12.21 36.23 -2.66
C GLU A 20 11.42 35.11 -1.93
N TRP A 21 11.62 33.87 -2.35
CA TRP A 21 11.18 32.65 -1.65
C TRP A 21 12.34 31.88 -0.97
N GLU A 22 13.56 32.41 -1.04
CA GLU A 22 14.73 31.76 -0.44
C GLU A 22 14.73 31.66 1.10
N PRO A 23 14.11 32.56 1.89
CA PRO A 23 14.11 32.42 3.33
C PRO A 23 13.24 31.29 3.86
N LEU A 24 12.15 30.93 3.17
CA LEU A 24 11.19 29.92 3.64
C LEU A 24 11.69 28.48 3.41
N GLN A 25 12.39 28.21 2.33
CA GLN A 25 12.95 26.89 2.06
C GLN A 25 14.03 26.50 3.08
N ASN A 26 14.85 27.48 3.50
CA ASN A 26 15.87 27.27 4.53
C ASN A 26 15.28 27.13 5.94
N GLN A 27 14.14 27.76 6.23
CA GLN A 27 13.45 27.59 7.52
C GLN A 27 12.73 26.22 7.62
N PHE A 28 12.13 25.73 6.53
CA PHE A 28 11.54 24.39 6.51
C PHE A 28 12.59 23.29 6.72
N SER A 29 13.73 23.40 6.07
CA SER A 29 14.84 22.45 6.28
C SER A 29 15.42 22.54 7.69
N ALA A 30 15.44 23.70 8.30
CA ALA A 30 15.93 23.88 9.67
C ALA A 30 14.94 23.37 10.72
N ILE A 31 13.63 23.54 10.51
CA ILE A 31 12.61 23.08 11.46
C ILE A 31 12.48 21.54 11.39
N VAL A 32 12.55 20.93 10.22
CA VAL A 32 12.54 19.46 10.09
C VAL A 32 13.84 18.87 10.69
N LEU A 33 14.99 19.49 10.48
CA LEU A 33 16.25 19.05 11.11
C LEU A 33 16.26 19.27 12.63
N VAL A 34 15.69 20.34 13.13
CA VAL A 34 15.58 20.60 14.58
C VAL A 34 14.54 19.66 15.21
N SER A 35 13.43 19.35 14.53
CA SER A 35 12.46 18.36 15.02
C SER A 35 13.05 16.95 15.06
N ILE A 36 13.89 16.59 14.08
CA ILE A 36 14.62 15.31 14.07
C ILE A 36 15.72 15.30 15.14
N MET A 37 16.44 16.41 15.35
CA MET A 37 17.44 16.50 16.41
C MET A 37 16.85 16.61 17.82
N LEU A 38 15.73 17.29 18.02
CA LEU A 38 15.04 17.32 19.31
C LEU A 38 14.34 16.01 19.64
N ALA A 39 13.85 15.29 18.66
CA ALA A 39 13.37 13.92 18.86
C ALA A 39 14.49 12.95 19.28
N SER A 40 15.74 13.19 18.82
CA SER A 40 16.89 12.38 19.24
C SER A 40 17.46 12.75 20.62
N ILE A 41 17.11 13.89 21.20
CA ILE A 41 17.61 14.32 22.53
C ILE A 41 16.58 14.07 23.65
N PHE A 42 15.27 13.96 23.32
CA PHE A 42 14.21 13.67 24.30
C PHE A 42 13.66 12.24 24.25
N SER A 43 14.18 11.36 23.38
CA SER A 43 13.77 9.95 23.26
C SER A 43 14.66 8.97 24.05
N VAL A 44 15.25 9.40 25.14
CA VAL A 44 15.73 8.46 26.16
C VAL A 44 14.60 8.24 27.15
N SER A 45 13.69 7.35 26.84
CA SER A 45 12.72 6.67 27.71
C SER A 45 11.27 6.68 27.25
N PHE A 46 10.94 6.49 25.97
CA PHE A 46 9.62 5.88 25.63
C PHE A 46 9.64 5.30 24.23
N ALA A 47 9.35 4.01 24.16
CA ALA A 47 8.91 3.28 22.98
C ALA A 47 9.90 3.09 21.81
N THR A 48 11.00 2.41 22.06
CA THR A 48 11.68 1.62 21.03
C THR A 48 11.10 0.19 20.98
N SER A 49 9.85 0.02 20.70
CA SER A 49 9.24 -1.33 20.72
C SER A 49 8.36 -1.71 19.53
N SER A 50 8.38 -0.99 18.42
CA SER A 50 7.54 -1.44 17.30
C SER A 50 8.14 -1.33 15.89
N LEU A 51 9.34 -0.82 15.68
CA LEU A 51 9.89 -0.64 14.33
C LEU A 51 11.03 -1.60 13.97
N PHE A 52 11.54 -2.37 14.93
CA PHE A 52 12.64 -3.30 14.65
C PHE A 52 12.30 -4.67 15.23
N LYS A 53 11.71 -5.55 14.42
CA LYS A 53 11.79 -6.98 14.70
C LYS A 53 13.25 -7.40 14.57
N SER A 54 14.04 -7.22 15.64
CA SER A 54 15.24 -8.03 15.80
C SER A 54 14.78 -9.47 15.99
N ILE A 55 14.98 -10.33 15.01
CA ILE A 55 14.85 -11.76 15.17
C ILE A 55 16.00 -12.21 16.06
N THR A 56 15.83 -12.04 17.38
CA THR A 56 16.67 -12.73 18.35
C THR A 56 16.06 -14.12 18.49
N ILE A 57 16.57 -15.08 17.72
CA ILE A 57 16.21 -16.48 17.91
C ILE A 57 16.88 -16.94 19.19
N ALA A 58 16.14 -16.87 20.31
CA ALA A 58 16.48 -17.61 21.49
C ALA A 58 16.28 -19.11 21.21
N ASN A 59 17.36 -19.86 21.19
CA ASN A 59 17.40 -21.30 21.11
C ASN A 59 16.55 -21.94 22.24
N GLN A 60 15.31 -22.35 21.90
CA GLN A 60 14.61 -23.41 22.66
C GLN A 60 13.70 -24.17 21.69
N GLY A 61 14.03 -25.41 21.48
CA GLY A 61 13.44 -26.38 20.58
C GLY A 61 11.91 -26.45 20.59
N ARG A 62 11.32 -25.87 19.59
CA ARG A 62 10.05 -26.28 18.95
C ARG A 62 10.18 -25.94 17.48
N ILE A 63 10.29 -26.97 16.64
CA ILE A 63 10.12 -26.83 15.18
C ILE A 63 8.62 -26.61 14.95
N GLY A 64 8.17 -25.36 15.13
CA GLY A 64 6.94 -24.88 14.58
C GLY A 64 7.29 -24.33 13.19
N PHE A 65 6.72 -24.89 12.14
CA PHE A 65 6.80 -24.29 10.82
C PHE A 65 6.22 -22.87 10.92
N LEU A 66 7.09 -21.85 10.92
CA LEU A 66 6.65 -20.46 10.80
C LEU A 66 5.93 -20.35 9.46
N LYS A 67 4.66 -19.97 9.47
CA LYS A 67 3.89 -19.71 8.27
C LYS A 67 4.61 -18.59 7.51
N VAL A 68 5.11 -18.88 6.31
CA VAL A 68 5.78 -17.90 5.48
C VAL A 68 4.72 -16.99 4.88
N PRO A 69 4.77 -15.67 5.09
CA PRO A 69 3.80 -14.74 4.53
C PRO A 69 3.74 -14.84 3.01
N ILE A 70 2.56 -14.58 2.42
CA ILE A 70 2.38 -14.54 0.95
C ILE A 70 3.30 -13.51 0.29
N THR A 71 3.68 -12.46 1.00
CA THR A 71 4.57 -11.40 0.52
C THR A 71 5.96 -11.87 0.10
N TYR A 72 6.36 -13.10 0.46
CA TYR A 72 7.64 -13.69 0.05
C TYR A 72 7.45 -14.78 -1.04
N LYS A 73 6.41 -14.67 -1.84
CA LYS A 73 6.12 -15.57 -2.95
C LYS A 73 6.68 -15.03 -4.27
N SER A 74 7.08 -15.91 -5.19
CA SER A 74 7.60 -15.53 -6.51
C SER A 74 6.56 -14.91 -7.44
N GLU A 75 5.27 -15.23 -7.25
CA GLU A 75 4.14 -14.54 -7.86
C GLU A 75 2.94 -14.68 -6.91
N ILE A 76 2.29 -13.58 -6.58
CA ILE A 76 1.06 -13.55 -5.77
C ILE A 76 -0.13 -13.49 -6.71
N ARG A 77 -1.05 -14.45 -6.60
CA ARG A 77 -2.26 -14.57 -7.42
C ARG A 77 -3.48 -14.37 -6.56
N GLY A 78 -4.05 -13.19 -6.64
CA GLY A 78 -5.17 -12.77 -5.83
C GLY A 78 -6.50 -12.75 -6.58
N VAL A 79 -7.61 -12.93 -5.84
CA VAL A 79 -8.96 -12.67 -6.33
C VAL A 79 -9.71 -11.82 -5.33
N PHE A 80 -10.27 -10.71 -5.80
CA PHE A 80 -11.11 -9.84 -5.00
C PHE A 80 -12.57 -10.28 -5.09
N ILE A 81 -13.17 -10.58 -3.93
CA ILE A 81 -14.58 -10.94 -3.79
C ILE A 81 -15.33 -9.75 -3.23
N HIS A 82 -16.03 -9.06 -4.12
CA HIS A 82 -16.70 -7.82 -3.81
C HIS A 82 -18.14 -8.06 -3.31
N GLU A 83 -18.67 -7.08 -2.58
CA GLU A 83 -20.03 -7.06 -2.00
C GLU A 83 -20.38 -8.26 -1.12
N ALA A 84 -19.39 -9.03 -0.68
CA ALA A 84 -19.61 -10.06 0.32
C ALA A 84 -20.25 -9.50 1.58
N ILE A 85 -20.00 -8.24 1.93
CA ILE A 85 -20.64 -7.54 3.05
C ILE A 85 -22.15 -7.34 2.85
N TYR A 86 -22.63 -7.27 1.60
CA TYR A 86 -24.03 -7.00 1.27
C TYR A 86 -24.76 -8.21 0.67
N SER A 87 -24.02 -9.15 0.05
CA SER A 87 -24.55 -10.24 -0.76
C SER A 87 -24.17 -11.60 -0.19
N TYR A 88 -24.80 -12.03 0.88
CA TYR A 88 -24.61 -13.35 1.47
C TYR A 88 -25.97 -14.10 1.58
N PRO A 89 -25.94 -15.44 1.75
CA PRO A 89 -24.78 -16.34 1.86
C PRO A 89 -24.13 -16.67 0.52
N HIS A 90 -22.80 -16.88 0.54
CA HIS A 90 -22.06 -17.44 -0.58
C HIS A 90 -21.81 -18.94 -0.36
N ASN A 91 -21.62 -19.69 -1.45
CA ASN A 91 -21.09 -21.04 -1.36
C ASN A 91 -19.56 -21.02 -1.32
N TRP A 92 -19.02 -20.68 -0.15
CA TRP A 92 -17.59 -20.50 0.05
C TRP A 92 -16.75 -21.74 -0.31
N THR A 93 -17.28 -22.94 -0.06
CA THR A 93 -16.61 -24.19 -0.42
C THR A 93 -16.42 -24.33 -1.94
N ILE A 94 -17.46 -24.05 -2.73
CA ILE A 94 -17.37 -24.10 -4.20
C ILE A 94 -16.41 -23.02 -4.71
N ILE A 95 -16.48 -21.82 -4.16
CA ILE A 95 -15.59 -20.72 -4.53
C ILE A 95 -14.14 -21.11 -4.25
N ALA A 96 -13.82 -21.57 -3.04
CA ALA A 96 -12.48 -21.99 -2.65
C ALA A 96 -11.94 -23.13 -3.52
N GLN A 97 -12.74 -24.16 -3.78
CA GLN A 97 -12.35 -25.27 -4.66
C GLN A 97 -12.09 -24.83 -6.10
N THR A 98 -12.90 -23.90 -6.61
CA THR A 98 -12.71 -23.34 -7.95
C THR A 98 -11.39 -22.57 -8.04
N LEU A 99 -11.12 -21.68 -7.09
CA LEU A 99 -9.92 -20.86 -7.09
C LEU A 99 -8.64 -21.69 -6.86
N ALA A 100 -8.68 -22.66 -5.96
CA ALA A 100 -7.57 -23.57 -5.71
C ALA A 100 -7.13 -24.36 -6.95
N ARG A 101 -8.10 -24.81 -7.78
CA ARG A 101 -7.83 -25.54 -9.04
C ARG A 101 -6.93 -24.75 -9.99
N TYR A 102 -7.01 -23.43 -9.96
CA TYR A 102 -6.22 -22.53 -10.79
C TYR A 102 -5.04 -21.92 -10.08
N GLY A 103 -4.65 -22.43 -8.90
CA GLY A 103 -3.46 -21.98 -8.19
C GLY A 103 -3.55 -20.55 -7.68
N ILE A 104 -4.73 -20.09 -7.28
CA ILE A 104 -4.92 -18.84 -6.57
C ILE A 104 -4.39 -18.97 -5.15
N ASP A 105 -3.66 -17.96 -4.69
CA ASP A 105 -2.95 -17.97 -3.41
C ASP A 105 -3.67 -17.24 -2.30
N ALA A 106 -4.42 -16.20 -2.66
CA ALA A 106 -5.12 -15.36 -1.69
C ALA A 106 -6.46 -14.88 -2.24
N VAL A 107 -7.41 -14.70 -1.34
CA VAL A 107 -8.62 -13.94 -1.60
C VAL A 107 -8.64 -12.68 -0.77
N PHE A 108 -9.18 -11.62 -1.36
CA PHE A 108 -9.42 -10.33 -0.72
C PHE A 108 -10.93 -10.14 -0.69
N VAL A 109 -11.53 -10.30 0.49
CA VAL A 109 -12.97 -10.39 0.63
C VAL A 109 -13.49 -9.14 1.30
N ASN A 110 -14.43 -8.45 0.65
CA ASN A 110 -15.08 -7.26 1.24
C ASN A 110 -15.99 -7.69 2.41
N ASP A 111 -15.44 -7.67 3.63
CA ASP A 111 -16.06 -8.20 4.84
C ASP A 111 -16.68 -7.16 5.73
N PHE A 112 -16.08 -5.97 5.78
CA PHE A 112 -16.49 -4.97 6.75
C PHE A 112 -16.15 -3.54 6.30
N ASP A 113 -16.80 -2.60 6.91
CA ASP A 113 -16.44 -1.19 6.91
C ASP A 113 -16.16 -0.72 8.36
N ILE A 114 -16.00 0.56 8.57
CA ILE A 114 -15.74 1.13 9.90
C ILE A 114 -16.86 0.82 10.90
N PHE A 115 -18.10 0.64 10.45
CA PHE A 115 -19.30 0.54 11.31
C PHE A 115 -20.06 -0.77 11.15
N HIS A 116 -19.89 -1.49 10.03
CA HIS A 116 -20.66 -2.68 9.68
C HIS A 116 -19.72 -3.81 9.26
N ARG A 117 -20.17 -5.04 9.47
CA ARG A 117 -19.49 -6.25 8.98
C ARG A 117 -20.50 -7.34 8.66
N ARG A 118 -20.06 -8.32 7.89
CA ARG A 118 -20.81 -9.56 7.70
C ARG A 118 -21.00 -10.30 9.03
N PRO A 119 -22.01 -11.18 9.14
CA PRO A 119 -22.15 -12.06 10.30
C PRO A 119 -20.89 -12.88 10.56
N ASP A 120 -20.44 -12.97 11.80
CA ASP A 120 -19.21 -13.69 12.19
C ASP A 120 -19.23 -15.16 11.74
N SER A 121 -20.39 -15.81 11.72
CA SER A 121 -20.54 -17.19 11.23
C SER A 121 -20.21 -17.33 9.74
N GLU A 122 -20.59 -16.35 8.92
CA GLU A 122 -20.30 -16.32 7.50
C GLU A 122 -18.81 -16.09 7.23
N ILE A 123 -18.20 -15.15 7.97
CA ILE A 123 -16.75 -14.88 7.88
C ILE A 123 -15.96 -16.12 8.26
N THR A 124 -16.28 -16.75 9.40
CA THR A 124 -15.62 -17.98 9.86
C THR A 124 -15.77 -19.13 8.84
N THR A 125 -16.95 -19.26 8.24
CA THR A 125 -17.19 -20.26 7.19
C THR A 125 -16.32 -20.01 5.96
N ALA A 126 -16.18 -18.74 5.55
CA ALA A 126 -15.33 -18.36 4.43
C ALA A 126 -13.85 -18.65 4.72
N ILE A 127 -13.32 -18.17 5.85
CA ILE A 127 -11.93 -18.39 6.26
C ILE A 127 -11.62 -19.91 6.24
N ASN A 128 -12.45 -20.73 6.87
CA ASN A 128 -12.27 -22.17 6.92
C ASN A 128 -12.26 -22.82 5.54
N ALA A 129 -13.15 -22.37 4.63
CA ALA A 129 -13.24 -22.91 3.29
C ALA A 129 -11.98 -22.62 2.46
N PHE A 130 -11.44 -21.41 2.55
CA PHE A 130 -10.21 -21.01 1.84
C PHE A 130 -8.97 -21.66 2.46
N HIS A 131 -8.84 -21.68 3.77
CA HIS A 131 -7.74 -22.34 4.47
C HIS A 131 -7.68 -23.85 4.19
N ALA A 132 -8.83 -24.52 4.08
CA ALA A 132 -8.90 -25.92 3.70
C ALA A 132 -8.32 -26.21 2.30
N MET A 133 -8.25 -25.20 1.44
CA MET A 133 -7.66 -25.24 0.10
C MET A 133 -6.24 -24.65 0.05
N GLY A 134 -5.68 -24.18 1.17
CA GLY A 134 -4.36 -23.54 1.23
C GLY A 134 -4.34 -22.12 0.68
N ILE A 135 -5.50 -21.46 0.55
CA ILE A 135 -5.65 -20.08 0.09
C ILE A 135 -5.69 -19.15 1.30
N GLU A 136 -4.88 -18.12 1.31
CA GLU A 136 -4.88 -17.10 2.36
C GLU A 136 -6.13 -16.21 2.26
N TYR A 137 -6.67 -15.84 3.42
CA TYR A 137 -7.87 -15.01 3.53
C TYR A 137 -7.52 -13.62 4.05
N HIS A 138 -7.67 -12.61 3.19
CA HIS A 138 -7.47 -11.22 3.52
C HIS A 138 -8.83 -10.50 3.57
N ALA A 139 -9.19 -10.00 4.73
CA ALA A 139 -10.40 -9.22 4.90
C ALA A 139 -10.22 -7.81 4.32
N CYS A 140 -11.08 -7.40 3.40
CA CYS A 140 -11.08 -6.05 2.91
C CYS A 140 -11.98 -5.15 3.77
N MET A 141 -11.39 -4.06 4.25
CA MET A 141 -12.05 -3.01 5.02
C MET A 141 -12.34 -1.82 4.12
N ASN A 142 -13.62 -1.48 3.94
CA ASN A 142 -14.00 -0.20 3.36
C ASN A 142 -13.73 0.93 4.35
N GLY A 143 -12.94 1.90 3.91
CA GLY A 143 -12.51 3.05 4.70
C GLY A 143 -13.50 4.23 4.68
N ILE A 144 -12.95 5.41 4.87
CA ILE A 144 -13.73 6.64 5.12
C ILE A 144 -14.55 7.16 3.95
N ALA A 145 -14.29 6.72 2.71
CA ALA A 145 -15.05 7.15 1.54
C ALA A 145 -16.23 6.23 1.20
N GLU A 146 -16.45 5.14 1.95
CA GLU A 146 -17.51 4.15 1.67
C GLU A 146 -18.12 3.53 2.93
N SER A 147 -18.00 4.19 4.08
CA SER A 147 -18.62 3.76 5.35
C SER A 147 -19.80 4.65 5.69
N TYR A 148 -20.95 4.08 6.08
CA TYR A 148 -22.15 4.85 6.38
C TYR A 148 -22.27 5.18 7.87
N ASN A 149 -22.17 6.47 8.23
CA ASN A 149 -22.57 6.97 9.55
C ASN A 149 -22.84 8.48 9.49
N PRO A 150 -24.07 8.93 9.80
CA PRO A 150 -24.39 10.36 9.78
C PRO A 150 -23.68 11.18 10.87
N ASP A 151 -23.31 10.60 12.00
CA ASP A 151 -22.70 11.32 13.14
C ASP A 151 -21.26 11.71 12.88
N THR A 152 -20.57 10.92 12.08
CA THR A 152 -19.16 11.15 11.68
C THR A 152 -19.02 11.68 10.25
N ALA A 153 -20.14 11.99 9.61
CA ALA A 153 -20.21 12.42 8.23
C ALA A 153 -19.32 13.63 7.92
N ALA A 154 -18.68 13.58 6.77
CA ALA A 154 -17.84 14.66 6.25
C ALA A 154 -18.70 15.77 5.63
N VAL A 155 -18.20 17.00 5.70
CA VAL A 155 -18.87 18.19 5.16
C VAL A 155 -18.11 18.71 3.95
N ASN A 156 -18.82 18.99 2.88
CA ASN A 156 -18.28 19.61 1.68
C ASN A 156 -17.83 21.06 1.96
N TYR A 157 -16.84 21.56 1.21
CA TYR A 157 -16.35 22.95 1.34
C TYR A 157 -17.42 24.00 1.10
N THR A 158 -18.46 23.70 0.30
CA THR A 158 -19.60 24.61 0.07
C THR A 158 -20.58 24.69 1.22
N GLY A 159 -20.39 23.90 2.31
CA GLY A 159 -21.24 23.94 3.48
C GLY A 159 -22.58 23.23 3.30
N GLY A 160 -22.71 22.29 2.38
CA GLY A 160 -23.93 21.51 2.16
C GLY A 160 -24.23 20.51 3.29
N LYS A 161 -25.34 19.76 3.12
CA LYS A 161 -25.68 18.65 4.03
C LYS A 161 -24.50 17.66 4.09
N PRO A 162 -24.11 17.19 5.29
CA PRO A 162 -23.09 16.17 5.43
C PRO A 162 -23.41 14.93 4.60
N ASP A 163 -22.38 14.36 3.98
CA ASP A 163 -22.50 13.11 3.24
C ASP A 163 -22.30 11.93 4.20
N PRO A 164 -23.34 11.13 4.47
CA PRO A 164 -23.25 10.05 5.45
C PRO A 164 -22.39 8.87 4.99
N TYR A 165 -22.02 8.80 3.70
CA TYR A 165 -21.09 7.80 3.17
C TYR A 165 -19.63 8.28 3.14
N ALA A 166 -19.39 9.58 3.22
CA ALA A 166 -18.05 10.15 3.37
C ALA A 166 -17.80 10.52 4.83
N GLN A 167 -16.79 9.94 5.43
CA GLN A 167 -16.50 10.11 6.86
C GLN A 167 -15.39 11.15 7.10
N CYS A 168 -15.53 11.90 8.19
CA CYS A 168 -14.46 12.79 8.65
C CYS A 168 -13.32 11.96 9.27
N PRO A 169 -12.07 12.02 8.76
CA PRO A 169 -10.98 11.22 9.28
C PRO A 169 -10.63 11.52 10.73
N ILE A 170 -10.97 12.70 11.25
CA ILE A 170 -10.75 13.04 12.67
C ILE A 170 -11.80 12.39 13.58
N LYS A 171 -13.07 12.42 13.16
CA LYS A 171 -14.18 11.89 13.98
C LYS A 171 -14.17 10.36 14.06
N VAL A 172 -13.68 9.67 13.03
CA VAL A 172 -13.77 8.20 12.96
C VAL A 172 -12.64 7.46 13.67
N LYS A 173 -11.59 8.12 14.13
CA LYS A 173 -10.43 7.47 14.76
C LYS A 173 -10.79 6.38 15.78
N PRO A 174 -11.65 6.63 16.80
CA PRO A 174 -11.98 5.60 17.79
C PRO A 174 -12.79 4.44 17.20
N TYR A 175 -13.56 4.69 16.14
CA TYR A 175 -14.34 3.64 15.47
C TYR A 175 -13.46 2.74 14.61
N VAL A 176 -12.46 3.30 13.93
CA VAL A 176 -11.48 2.53 13.13
C VAL A 176 -10.71 1.57 14.03
N GLU A 177 -10.19 2.03 15.16
CA GLU A 177 -9.51 1.16 16.12
C GLU A 177 -10.44 0.04 16.63
N ALA A 178 -11.67 0.39 17.00
CA ALA A 178 -12.67 -0.57 17.48
C ALA A 178 -13.04 -1.61 16.40
N ALA A 179 -13.18 -1.20 15.14
CA ALA A 179 -13.50 -2.10 14.04
C ALA A 179 -12.39 -3.15 13.85
N ILE A 180 -11.13 -2.74 13.85
CA ILE A 180 -9.97 -3.64 13.73
C ILE A 180 -9.88 -4.59 14.93
N ARG A 181 -10.00 -4.08 16.16
CA ARG A 181 -9.99 -4.92 17.38
C ARG A 181 -11.10 -5.96 17.37
N ASN A 182 -12.30 -5.56 17.00
CA ASN A 182 -13.45 -6.45 16.90
C ASN A 182 -13.25 -7.52 15.82
N TYR A 183 -12.77 -7.12 14.64
CA TYR A 183 -12.62 -8.05 13.53
C TYR A 183 -11.57 -9.12 13.88
N ILE A 184 -10.36 -8.73 14.25
CA ILE A 184 -9.28 -9.67 14.58
C ILE A 184 -9.58 -10.47 15.84
N GLY A 185 -10.25 -9.85 16.84
CA GLY A 185 -10.63 -10.51 18.09
C GLY A 185 -11.61 -11.67 17.87
N ASN A 186 -12.50 -11.57 16.87
CA ASN A 186 -13.45 -12.62 16.53
C ASN A 186 -12.91 -13.59 15.44
N HIS A 187 -11.92 -13.18 14.66
CA HIS A 187 -11.36 -13.93 13.53
C HIS A 187 -9.83 -13.90 13.56
N SER A 188 -9.24 -14.52 14.59
CA SER A 188 -7.78 -14.51 14.81
C SER A 188 -6.97 -15.24 13.73
N ASP A 189 -7.61 -16.07 12.94
CA ASP A 189 -7.03 -16.83 11.81
C ASP A 189 -7.02 -16.08 10.49
N VAL A 190 -7.63 -14.89 10.39
CA VAL A 190 -7.48 -14.05 9.20
C VAL A 190 -5.99 -13.78 8.87
N ASP A 191 -5.59 -13.92 7.61
CA ASP A 191 -4.19 -13.78 7.19
C ASP A 191 -3.77 -12.34 6.96
N GLY A 192 -4.71 -11.49 6.53
CA GLY A 192 -4.44 -10.09 6.27
C GLY A 192 -5.67 -9.19 6.35
N ILE A 193 -5.39 -7.88 6.35
CA ILE A 193 -6.40 -6.84 6.15
C ILE A 193 -5.99 -6.03 4.94
N MET A 194 -6.87 -5.92 3.94
CA MET A 194 -6.74 -4.97 2.84
C MET A 194 -7.52 -3.70 3.18
N ILE A 195 -6.88 -2.57 3.04
CA ILE A 195 -7.49 -1.26 3.23
C ILE A 195 -7.95 -0.75 1.87
N ASP A 196 -9.25 -0.61 1.66
CA ASP A 196 -9.81 0.09 0.50
C ASP A 196 -10.55 1.36 0.96
N TYR A 197 -10.79 2.30 0.05
CA TYR A 197 -11.50 3.56 0.34
C TYR A 197 -10.92 4.39 1.51
N MET A 198 -9.65 4.19 1.89
CA MET A 198 -8.97 5.01 2.90
C MET A 198 -8.49 6.32 2.28
N ARG A 199 -9.46 7.13 1.87
CA ARG A 199 -9.27 8.41 1.17
C ARG A 199 -10.47 9.32 1.37
N THR A 200 -10.26 10.62 1.33
CA THR A 200 -11.35 11.61 1.32
C THR A 200 -11.80 11.87 -0.14
N GLY A 201 -13.02 12.34 -0.33
CA GLY A 201 -13.41 12.92 -1.62
C GLY A 201 -12.70 14.26 -1.85
N VAL A 202 -12.60 14.69 -3.13
CA VAL A 202 -11.96 15.96 -3.53
C VAL A 202 -12.47 17.16 -2.73
N HIS A 203 -13.75 17.15 -2.41
CA HIS A 203 -14.47 18.27 -1.79
C HIS A 203 -14.63 18.14 -0.27
N TYR A 204 -14.01 17.13 0.38
CA TYR A 204 -14.13 16.81 1.81
C TYR A 204 -12.75 16.82 2.50
N CYS A 205 -12.65 16.99 3.81
CA CYS A 205 -13.66 17.31 4.79
C CYS A 205 -13.48 18.77 5.26
N TYR A 206 -14.59 19.46 5.52
CA TYR A 206 -14.60 20.84 6.04
C TYR A 206 -15.57 21.00 7.22
N CYS A 207 -15.83 19.91 7.98
CA CYS A 207 -16.58 19.99 9.23
C CYS A 207 -15.82 20.80 10.28
N ASP A 208 -16.51 21.21 11.34
CA ASP A 208 -15.92 22.11 12.35
C ASP A 208 -14.69 21.50 13.02
N GLU A 209 -14.69 20.23 13.34
CA GLU A 209 -13.56 19.54 13.95
C GLU A 209 -12.34 19.48 13.01
N HIS A 210 -12.59 19.24 11.72
CA HIS A 210 -11.53 19.19 10.71
C HIS A 210 -10.94 20.59 10.47
N ARG A 211 -11.80 21.63 10.42
CA ARG A 211 -11.37 23.02 10.33
C ARG A 211 -10.58 23.45 11.55
N ALA A 212 -11.04 23.13 12.75
CA ALA A 212 -10.34 23.47 14.00
C ALA A 212 -8.95 22.83 14.07
N ALA A 213 -8.82 21.55 13.67
CA ALA A 213 -7.54 20.87 13.63
C ALA A 213 -6.58 21.49 12.60
N PHE A 214 -7.08 21.86 11.42
CA PHE A 214 -6.27 22.56 10.42
C PHE A 214 -5.86 23.97 10.88
N ASP A 215 -6.77 24.73 11.46
CA ASP A 215 -6.49 26.09 11.94
C ASP A 215 -5.42 26.10 13.04
N GLN A 216 -5.46 25.13 13.95
CA GLN A 216 -4.41 24.96 14.98
C GLN A 216 -3.07 24.62 14.32
N TRP A 217 -3.04 23.65 13.38
CA TRP A 217 -1.83 23.31 12.65
C TRP A 217 -1.30 24.49 11.82
N TYR A 218 -2.19 25.26 11.18
CA TYR A 218 -1.85 26.42 10.38
C TYR A 218 -1.21 27.51 11.26
N TYR A 219 -1.79 27.77 12.44
CA TYR A 219 -1.20 28.69 13.42
C TYR A 219 0.20 28.25 13.88
N GLU A 220 0.38 26.99 14.18
CA GLU A 220 1.68 26.44 14.61
C GLU A 220 2.78 26.57 13.53
N ASN A 221 2.41 26.52 12.26
CA ASN A 221 3.36 26.55 11.14
C ASN A 221 3.54 27.92 10.47
N TYR A 222 2.52 28.79 10.55
CA TYR A 222 2.53 30.09 9.88
C TYR A 222 2.36 31.29 10.82
N GLY A 223 2.06 31.06 12.10
CA GLY A 223 1.91 32.11 13.12
C GLY A 223 0.62 32.91 13.02
N GLU A 224 -0.33 32.48 12.19
CA GLU A 224 -1.63 33.14 12.01
C GLU A 224 -2.76 32.13 11.96
N HIS A 225 -3.96 32.51 12.43
CA HIS A 225 -5.17 31.71 12.28
C HIS A 225 -5.82 31.90 10.92
N VAL A 226 -6.62 30.93 10.49
CA VAL A 226 -7.38 30.99 9.24
C VAL A 226 -8.47 32.06 9.35
N SER A 227 -8.25 33.19 8.72
CA SER A 227 -9.22 34.31 8.69
C SER A 227 -10.26 34.18 7.57
N ASN A 228 -9.92 33.50 6.48
CA ASN A 228 -10.78 33.30 5.32
C ASN A 228 -10.65 31.89 4.74
N TRP A 229 -11.62 31.02 5.03
CA TRP A 229 -11.63 29.62 4.58
C TRP A 229 -11.76 29.48 3.06
N THR A 230 -12.31 30.47 2.35
CA THR A 230 -12.46 30.37 0.89
C THR A 230 -11.12 30.30 0.17
N GLU A 231 -10.05 30.82 0.75
CA GLU A 231 -8.69 30.72 0.17
C GLU A 231 -8.13 29.28 0.17
N PHE A 232 -8.67 28.42 1.01
CA PHE A 232 -8.26 27.02 1.17
C PHE A 232 -9.19 26.03 0.44
N TYR A 233 -10.16 26.50 -0.32
CA TYR A 233 -11.02 25.64 -1.13
C TYR A 233 -10.30 25.18 -2.40
N PRO A 234 -10.77 24.11 -3.06
CA PRO A 234 -10.21 23.65 -4.32
C PRO A 234 -10.01 24.80 -5.32
N ASP A 235 -8.87 24.80 -6.01
CA ASP A 235 -8.45 25.79 -6.99
C ASP A 235 -8.26 27.22 -6.46
N GLN A 236 -8.26 27.42 -5.15
CA GLN A 236 -7.97 28.72 -4.53
C GLN A 236 -6.47 28.84 -4.14
N PRO A 237 -5.97 30.08 -3.89
CA PRO A 237 -4.52 30.33 -3.71
C PRO A 237 -3.82 29.49 -2.63
N LYS A 238 -4.50 29.20 -1.51
CA LYS A 238 -3.94 28.41 -0.40
C LYS A 238 -4.41 26.95 -0.40
N TRP A 239 -5.08 26.49 -1.47
CA TRP A 239 -5.56 25.10 -1.57
C TRP A 239 -4.47 24.06 -1.35
N ASN A 240 -3.29 24.26 -1.96
CA ASN A 240 -2.20 23.28 -1.82
C ASN A 240 -1.74 23.09 -0.38
N ILE A 241 -1.83 24.10 0.47
CA ILE A 241 -1.49 23.99 1.90
C ILE A 241 -2.49 23.06 2.59
N TYR A 242 -3.78 23.31 2.40
CA TYR A 242 -4.84 22.48 2.98
C TYR A 242 -4.81 21.05 2.41
N ALA A 243 -4.66 20.92 1.10
CA ALA A 243 -4.58 19.63 0.42
C ALA A 243 -3.37 18.79 0.90
N SER A 244 -2.25 19.45 1.21
CA SER A 244 -1.10 18.76 1.80
C SER A 244 -1.36 18.29 3.23
N TRP A 245 -1.90 19.18 4.07
CA TRP A 245 -2.17 18.86 5.47
C TRP A 245 -3.23 17.76 5.63
N ARG A 246 -4.29 17.74 4.84
CA ARG A 246 -5.38 16.76 5.01
C ARG A 246 -4.96 15.30 4.79
N ASN A 247 -3.75 15.06 4.27
CA ASN A 247 -3.17 13.72 4.24
C ASN A 247 -2.82 13.21 5.65
N GLU A 248 -2.52 14.10 6.59
CA GLU A 248 -2.12 13.74 7.95
C GLU A 248 -3.22 12.96 8.69
N PRO A 249 -4.47 13.46 8.81
CA PRO A 249 -5.51 12.72 9.50
C PRO A 249 -5.90 11.40 8.81
N VAL A 250 -5.77 11.28 7.48
CA VAL A 250 -5.97 10.00 6.78
C VAL A 250 -4.83 9.04 7.07
N SER A 251 -3.58 9.51 7.01
CA SER A 251 -2.40 8.70 7.33
C SER A 251 -2.40 8.21 8.79
N GLU A 252 -2.92 9.02 9.70
CA GLU A 252 -3.10 8.61 11.10
C GLU A 252 -4.08 7.44 11.25
N LEU A 253 -5.15 7.38 10.43
CA LEU A 253 -6.05 6.23 10.42
C LEU A 253 -5.34 4.95 9.96
N VAL A 254 -4.52 5.03 8.91
CA VAL A 254 -3.72 3.88 8.44
C VAL A 254 -2.74 3.42 9.50
N LYS A 255 -2.10 4.36 10.20
CA LYS A 255 -1.23 4.03 11.35
C LYS A 255 -2.01 3.34 12.48
N ILE A 256 -3.21 3.82 12.81
CA ILE A 256 -4.08 3.19 13.81
C ILE A 256 -4.41 1.74 13.39
N ILE A 257 -4.75 1.51 12.13
CA ILE A 257 -5.02 0.16 11.60
C ILE A 257 -3.80 -0.73 11.79
N HIS A 258 -2.63 -0.26 11.32
CA HIS A 258 -1.37 -0.99 11.44
C HIS A 258 -1.05 -1.34 12.90
N ASP A 259 -0.97 -0.34 13.77
CA ASP A 259 -0.54 -0.54 15.16
C ASP A 259 -1.52 -1.44 15.91
N THR A 260 -2.82 -1.27 15.69
CA THR A 260 -3.85 -2.11 16.30
C THR A 260 -3.76 -3.55 15.80
N ALA A 261 -3.72 -3.76 14.48
CA ALA A 261 -3.68 -5.09 13.89
C ALA A 261 -2.39 -5.84 14.29
N LYS A 262 -1.23 -5.20 14.15
CA LYS A 262 0.07 -5.81 14.53
C LYS A 262 0.19 -6.07 16.02
N SER A 263 -0.47 -5.30 16.88
CA SER A 263 -0.50 -5.56 18.34
C SER A 263 -1.28 -6.83 18.69
N LEU A 264 -2.31 -7.15 17.91
CA LEU A 264 -3.16 -8.33 18.12
C LEU A 264 -2.61 -9.57 17.41
N LYS A 265 -2.09 -9.39 16.20
CA LYS A 265 -1.54 -10.42 15.34
C LYS A 265 -0.30 -9.90 14.62
N PRO A 266 0.92 -10.09 15.19
CA PRO A 266 2.16 -9.49 14.65
C PRO A 266 2.50 -9.89 13.21
N ASP A 267 2.03 -11.05 12.75
CA ASP A 267 2.27 -11.62 11.42
C ASP A 267 1.17 -11.28 10.40
N ILE A 268 0.13 -10.54 10.79
CA ILE A 268 -0.94 -10.15 9.88
C ILE A 268 -0.41 -9.26 8.74
N VAL A 269 -0.82 -9.54 7.50
CA VAL A 269 -0.45 -8.73 6.35
C VAL A 269 -1.40 -7.54 6.22
N ILE A 270 -0.87 -6.32 6.19
CA ILE A 270 -1.65 -5.12 5.89
C ILE A 270 -1.38 -4.73 4.44
N SER A 271 -2.42 -4.71 3.62
CA SER A 271 -2.33 -4.33 2.22
C SER A 271 -3.24 -3.15 1.90
N GLU A 272 -2.97 -2.47 0.80
CA GLU A 272 -3.77 -1.33 0.34
C GLU A 272 -4.25 -1.54 -1.09
N ALA A 273 -5.56 -1.35 -1.32
CA ALA A 273 -6.13 -1.11 -2.64
C ALA A 273 -5.94 0.38 -2.98
N ALA A 274 -4.78 0.70 -3.55
CA ALA A 274 -4.39 2.07 -3.83
C ALA A 274 -4.97 2.56 -5.17
N TRP A 275 -5.13 3.87 -5.31
CA TRP A 275 -5.20 4.45 -6.65
C TRP A 275 -3.84 4.37 -7.34
N SER A 276 -3.83 4.08 -8.63
CA SER A 276 -2.59 4.09 -9.42
C SER A 276 -1.97 5.47 -9.49
N TYR A 277 -0.65 5.51 -9.55
CA TYR A 277 0.05 6.74 -9.92
C TYR A 277 -0.03 6.94 -11.43
N PHE A 278 -0.08 8.19 -11.86
CA PHE A 278 -0.03 8.58 -13.25
C PHE A 278 1.34 9.06 -13.64
N SER A 279 1.72 8.83 -14.90
CA SER A 279 3.04 9.20 -15.42
C SER A 279 3.29 10.71 -15.40
N ASP A 280 2.24 11.48 -15.60
CA ASP A 280 2.26 12.94 -15.69
C ASP A 280 1.86 13.64 -14.39
N CYS A 281 1.38 12.91 -13.37
CA CYS A 281 0.99 13.50 -12.10
C CYS A 281 1.07 12.48 -10.93
N PRO A 282 2.28 12.19 -10.39
CA PRO A 282 2.45 11.27 -9.27
C PRO A 282 1.81 11.77 -7.97
N THR A 283 1.36 13.02 -7.93
CA THR A 283 0.74 13.64 -6.75
C THR A 283 -0.77 13.66 -6.78
N TYR A 284 -1.39 13.20 -7.87
CA TYR A 284 -2.81 13.41 -8.12
C TYR A 284 -3.67 12.94 -6.95
N TRP A 285 -3.53 11.69 -6.54
CA TRP A 285 -4.37 11.09 -5.50
C TRP A 285 -4.04 11.61 -4.10
N ARG A 286 -2.77 11.91 -3.83
CA ARG A 286 -2.37 12.58 -2.60
C ARG A 286 -3.00 13.97 -2.50
N LYS A 287 -2.94 14.74 -3.58
CA LYS A 287 -3.50 16.09 -3.62
C LYS A 287 -5.02 16.09 -3.53
N TRP A 288 -5.70 15.23 -4.31
CA TRP A 288 -7.14 15.29 -4.46
C TRP A 288 -7.91 14.39 -3.50
N LEU A 289 -7.32 13.32 -3.02
CA LEU A 289 -7.99 12.32 -2.18
C LEU A 289 -7.39 12.15 -0.80
N GLY A 290 -6.24 12.76 -0.51
CA GLY A 290 -5.56 12.57 0.77
C GLY A 290 -4.95 11.18 0.96
N GLN A 291 -4.67 10.45 -0.14
CA GLN A 291 -4.09 9.11 -0.11
C GLN A 291 -2.57 9.20 -0.27
N ASP A 292 -1.82 9.03 0.82
CA ASP A 292 -0.36 9.18 0.86
C ASP A 292 0.36 7.82 0.91
N THR A 293 0.05 6.95 -0.05
CA THR A 293 0.55 5.58 -0.16
C THR A 293 2.07 5.48 -0.04
N GLY A 294 2.83 6.39 -0.69
CA GLY A 294 4.29 6.40 -0.60
C GLY A 294 4.79 6.55 0.85
N ARG A 295 4.17 7.42 1.64
CA ARG A 295 4.46 7.55 3.06
C ARG A 295 4.15 6.27 3.82
N TRP A 296 2.97 5.69 3.59
CA TRP A 296 2.55 4.48 4.32
C TRP A 296 3.48 3.30 4.08
N ILE A 297 4.02 3.19 2.86
CA ILE A 297 5.06 2.21 2.51
C ILE A 297 6.37 2.50 3.25
N MET A 298 6.83 3.76 3.26
CA MET A 298 8.10 4.12 3.90
C MET A 298 8.07 3.98 5.42
N GLU A 299 6.95 4.32 6.04
CA GLU A 299 6.74 4.16 7.47
C GLU A 299 6.53 2.69 7.89
N GLY A 300 6.35 1.78 6.91
CA GLY A 300 6.10 0.36 7.15
C GLY A 300 4.70 0.08 7.71
N TRP A 301 3.71 0.95 7.43
CA TRP A 301 2.34 0.75 7.87
C TRP A 301 1.54 -0.19 6.98
N ILE A 302 2.02 -0.42 5.76
CA ILE A 302 1.49 -1.43 4.83
C ILE A 302 2.60 -2.36 4.37
N ASP A 303 2.27 -3.64 4.23
CA ASP A 303 3.19 -4.73 3.87
C ASP A 303 3.11 -5.06 2.37
N MET A 304 2.08 -4.62 1.66
CA MET A 304 1.82 -4.90 0.24
C MET A 304 0.92 -3.82 -0.34
N VAL A 305 1.12 -3.46 -1.59
CA VAL A 305 0.28 -2.47 -2.28
C VAL A 305 -0.26 -3.02 -3.59
N ALA A 306 -1.54 -2.77 -3.84
CA ALA A 306 -2.25 -3.18 -5.04
C ALA A 306 -2.95 -1.97 -5.69
N PRO A 307 -2.27 -1.23 -6.58
CA PRO A 307 -2.89 -0.14 -7.31
C PRO A 307 -3.99 -0.63 -8.26
N MET A 308 -5.11 0.07 -8.26
CA MET A 308 -6.27 -0.20 -9.11
C MET A 308 -5.95 0.22 -10.56
N MET A 309 -5.44 -0.71 -11.35
CA MET A 309 -5.03 -0.49 -12.74
C MET A 309 -6.16 -0.85 -13.72
N TYR A 310 -7.31 -0.20 -13.57
CA TYR A 310 -8.52 -0.38 -14.39
C TYR A 310 -8.43 0.43 -15.68
N VAL A 311 -7.48 0.06 -16.55
CA VAL A 311 -7.02 0.85 -17.71
C VAL A 311 -8.16 1.31 -18.61
N GLU A 312 -9.15 0.46 -18.86
CA GLU A 312 -10.23 0.80 -19.81
C GLU A 312 -11.34 1.66 -19.20
N GLU A 313 -11.55 1.62 -17.89
CA GLU A 313 -12.58 2.38 -17.20
C GLU A 313 -12.10 3.78 -16.76
N ILE A 314 -10.87 3.86 -16.27
CA ILE A 314 -10.33 5.09 -15.68
C ILE A 314 -9.35 5.77 -16.63
N TYR A 315 -8.41 5.03 -17.18
CA TYR A 315 -7.27 5.59 -17.92
C TYR A 315 -7.58 5.91 -19.38
N GLY A 316 -8.50 5.21 -20.01
CA GLY A 316 -8.97 5.55 -21.36
C GLY A 316 -9.53 6.98 -21.50
N LYS A 317 -9.88 7.61 -20.36
CA LYS A 317 -10.32 9.01 -20.30
C LYS A 317 -9.18 10.00 -20.07
N THR A 318 -8.04 9.53 -19.54
CA THR A 318 -6.89 10.36 -19.16
C THR A 318 -5.72 10.23 -20.12
N GLY A 319 -5.76 9.28 -21.06
CA GLY A 319 -4.66 8.98 -21.97
C GLY A 319 -3.59 8.06 -21.38
N GLU A 320 -3.76 7.61 -20.13
CA GLU A 320 -2.84 6.66 -19.51
C GLU A 320 -3.02 5.26 -20.09
N THR A 321 -1.95 4.47 -20.00
CA THR A 321 -1.92 3.04 -20.38
C THR A 321 -1.54 2.19 -19.16
N LEU A 322 -1.76 0.88 -19.24
CA LEU A 322 -1.27 -0.05 -18.19
C LEU A 322 0.25 0.13 -17.98
N GLU A 323 0.99 0.31 -19.08
CA GLU A 323 2.43 0.53 -19.07
C GLU A 323 2.82 1.78 -18.28
N SER A 324 2.23 2.93 -18.62
CA SER A 324 2.54 4.20 -17.96
C SER A 324 2.19 4.18 -16.47
N CYS A 325 1.11 3.50 -16.09
CA CYS A 325 0.70 3.34 -14.69
C CYS A 325 1.65 2.43 -13.92
N ILE A 326 2.08 1.31 -14.51
CA ILE A 326 3.09 0.43 -13.90
C ILE A 326 4.39 1.19 -13.71
N ASP A 327 4.88 1.88 -14.74
CA ASP A 327 6.11 2.68 -14.68
C ASP A 327 6.04 3.74 -13.58
N ALA A 328 4.93 4.45 -13.48
CA ALA A 328 4.73 5.47 -12.45
C ALA A 328 4.69 4.86 -11.04
N CYS A 329 3.95 3.76 -10.84
CA CYS A 329 3.89 3.08 -9.56
C CYS A 329 5.26 2.53 -9.13
N GLN A 330 5.98 1.87 -10.01
CA GLN A 330 7.34 1.39 -9.73
C GLN A 330 8.29 2.54 -9.39
N LYS A 331 8.25 3.61 -10.19
CA LYS A 331 9.17 4.74 -10.06
C LYS A 331 8.94 5.58 -8.81
N TYR A 332 7.69 5.87 -8.49
CA TYR A 332 7.35 6.87 -7.46
C TYR A 332 6.83 6.26 -6.17
N MET A 333 6.12 5.13 -6.26
CA MET A 333 5.42 4.53 -5.12
C MET A 333 6.28 3.52 -4.37
N THR A 334 7.03 2.66 -5.08
CA THR A 334 7.74 1.54 -4.46
C THR A 334 9.26 1.62 -4.53
N GLY A 335 9.83 2.50 -5.33
CA GLY A 335 11.29 2.65 -5.46
C GLY A 335 11.91 1.83 -6.59
N GLY A 336 11.13 1.48 -7.61
CA GLY A 336 11.59 0.77 -8.80
C GLY A 336 11.06 -0.66 -8.89
N VAL A 337 11.64 -1.45 -9.79
CA VAL A 337 11.27 -2.86 -10.02
C VAL A 337 11.55 -3.70 -8.77
N GLU A 338 12.66 -3.47 -8.10
CA GLU A 338 13.00 -4.10 -6.82
C GLU A 338 12.45 -3.24 -5.66
N GLY A 339 11.13 -3.08 -5.59
CA GLY A 339 10.47 -2.21 -4.62
C GLY A 339 10.67 -2.60 -3.15
N LYS A 340 10.33 -1.67 -2.27
CA LYS A 340 10.43 -1.87 -0.81
C LYS A 340 9.46 -2.94 -0.30
N ILE A 341 8.27 -3.02 -0.90
CA ILE A 341 7.23 -4.01 -0.61
C ILE A 341 6.65 -4.56 -1.92
N PRO A 342 5.98 -5.71 -1.93
CA PRO A 342 5.31 -6.24 -3.11
C PRO A 342 4.32 -5.26 -3.75
N LEU A 343 4.41 -5.16 -5.07
CA LEU A 343 3.52 -4.36 -5.92
C LEU A 343 2.69 -5.30 -6.80
N LEU A 344 1.38 -5.31 -6.58
CA LEU A 344 0.43 -6.11 -7.35
C LEU A 344 -0.42 -5.19 -8.24
N ALA A 345 -0.81 -5.68 -9.42
CA ALA A 345 -1.76 -4.96 -10.25
C ALA A 345 -3.19 -5.44 -9.99
N PHE A 346 -4.11 -4.54 -9.63
CA PHE A 346 -5.53 -4.82 -9.73
C PHE A 346 -5.95 -4.77 -11.19
N THR A 347 -6.47 -5.88 -11.73
CA THR A 347 -6.96 -6.02 -13.09
C THR A 347 -8.12 -7.03 -13.13
N GLY A 348 -8.56 -7.50 -14.27
CA GLY A 348 -9.57 -8.57 -14.33
C GLY A 348 -10.79 -8.20 -15.16
N LEU A 349 -11.97 -8.09 -14.55
CA LEU A 349 -13.23 -7.84 -15.29
C LEU A 349 -13.21 -6.55 -16.13
N CYS A 350 -12.45 -5.55 -15.67
CA CYS A 350 -12.22 -4.31 -16.41
C CYS A 350 -11.55 -4.50 -17.78
N THR A 351 -10.90 -5.64 -18.04
CA THR A 351 -10.33 -6.00 -19.34
C THR A 351 -11.35 -6.45 -20.38
N LYS A 352 -12.63 -6.57 -20.00
CA LYS A 352 -13.81 -6.95 -20.79
C LYS A 352 -13.84 -8.38 -21.29
N ASN A 353 -12.72 -9.08 -21.42
CA ASN A 353 -12.68 -10.48 -21.85
C ASN A 353 -11.41 -11.20 -21.40
N ALA A 354 -11.44 -12.52 -21.43
CA ALA A 354 -10.36 -13.39 -20.98
C ALA A 354 -9.04 -13.21 -21.78
N THR A 355 -9.12 -12.93 -23.08
CA THR A 355 -7.93 -12.71 -23.92
C THR A 355 -7.18 -11.44 -23.51
N ASN A 356 -7.88 -10.34 -23.28
CA ASN A 356 -7.28 -9.10 -22.80
C ASN A 356 -6.70 -9.27 -21.39
N PHE A 357 -7.41 -10.02 -20.52
CA PHE A 357 -6.89 -10.33 -19.19
C PHE A 357 -5.57 -11.10 -19.28
N ALA A 358 -5.48 -12.14 -20.11
CA ALA A 358 -4.25 -12.88 -20.32
C ALA A 358 -3.11 -11.99 -20.84
N ALA A 359 -3.40 -11.06 -21.75
CA ALA A 359 -2.41 -10.09 -22.23
C ALA A 359 -1.92 -9.16 -21.11
N HIS A 360 -2.81 -8.67 -20.24
CA HIS A 360 -2.45 -7.88 -19.08
C HIS A 360 -1.57 -8.67 -18.11
N ILE A 361 -1.90 -9.91 -17.78
CA ILE A 361 -1.09 -10.75 -16.88
C ILE A 361 0.32 -10.98 -17.45
N ASN A 362 0.43 -11.29 -18.73
CA ASN A 362 1.72 -11.47 -19.38
C ASN A 362 2.55 -10.16 -19.33
N TYR A 363 1.90 -9.03 -19.54
CA TYR A 363 2.55 -7.72 -19.45
C TYR A 363 3.02 -7.42 -18.02
N ILE A 364 2.15 -7.61 -17.00
CA ILE A 364 2.48 -7.44 -15.58
C ILE A 364 3.72 -8.26 -15.20
N ARG A 365 3.77 -9.54 -15.62
CA ARG A 365 4.94 -10.42 -15.42
C ARG A 365 6.20 -9.90 -16.12
N SER A 366 6.07 -9.43 -17.36
CA SER A 366 7.20 -8.90 -18.12
C SER A 366 7.82 -7.64 -17.50
N ARG A 367 7.05 -6.93 -16.66
CA ARG A 367 7.48 -5.73 -15.94
C ARG A 367 8.03 -6.04 -14.54
N GLY A 368 8.03 -7.31 -14.13
CA GLY A 368 8.56 -7.75 -12.85
C GLY A 368 7.72 -7.29 -11.64
N LEU A 369 6.39 -7.17 -11.79
CA LEU A 369 5.52 -7.01 -10.64
C LEU A 369 5.42 -8.32 -9.86
N ASP A 370 5.23 -8.20 -8.56
CA ASP A 370 5.17 -9.35 -7.63
C ASP A 370 3.88 -10.15 -7.75
N GLY A 371 2.89 -9.67 -8.51
CA GLY A 371 1.66 -10.40 -8.73
C GLY A 371 0.50 -9.55 -9.24
N TRP A 372 -0.68 -10.10 -9.12
CA TRP A 372 -1.91 -9.50 -9.59
C TRP A 372 -3.10 -9.90 -8.72
N ILE A 373 -4.17 -9.08 -8.75
CA ILE A 373 -5.46 -9.35 -8.12
C ILE A 373 -6.54 -9.23 -9.18
N PHE A 374 -7.33 -10.29 -9.39
CA PHE A 374 -8.49 -10.25 -10.25
C PHE A 374 -9.64 -9.47 -9.59
N TRP A 375 -10.04 -8.38 -10.19
CA TRP A 375 -11.19 -7.59 -9.77
C TRP A 375 -12.28 -7.69 -10.85
N ARG A 376 -13.50 -8.13 -10.59
CA ARG A 376 -13.99 -8.67 -9.30
C ARG A 376 -14.83 -9.90 -9.52
N TYR A 377 -14.83 -10.80 -8.58
CA TYR A 377 -15.56 -12.05 -8.60
C TYR A 377 -16.63 -12.07 -7.51
N GLY A 378 -17.87 -12.49 -7.87
CA GLY A 378 -19.00 -12.61 -6.93
C GLY A 378 -19.30 -14.03 -6.52
N GLY A 379 -18.79 -15.01 -7.28
CA GLY A 379 -19.11 -16.41 -7.09
C GLY A 379 -20.40 -16.87 -7.76
N PRO A 380 -20.65 -18.19 -7.82
CA PRO A 380 -21.86 -18.76 -8.40
C PRO A 380 -23.13 -18.29 -7.68
N GLY A 381 -24.12 -17.86 -8.46
CA GLY A 381 -25.43 -17.46 -7.94
C GLY A 381 -25.55 -16.02 -7.44
N VAL A 382 -24.47 -15.25 -7.50
CA VAL A 382 -24.52 -13.80 -7.25
C VAL A 382 -24.99 -13.10 -8.51
N GLU A 383 -26.25 -12.66 -8.52
CA GLU A 383 -26.79 -11.94 -9.67
C GLU A 383 -26.32 -10.48 -9.71
N SER A 384 -25.82 -10.11 -10.89
CA SER A 384 -25.73 -8.77 -11.47
C SER A 384 -24.94 -7.64 -10.76
N GLY A 385 -24.74 -6.55 -11.46
CA GLY A 385 -24.11 -5.35 -10.96
C GLY A 385 -22.64 -5.22 -11.31
N GLY A 386 -22.13 -5.96 -12.30
CA GLY A 386 -20.73 -5.87 -12.73
C GLY A 386 -19.80 -6.84 -12.00
N TYR A 387 -20.33 -7.95 -11.47
CA TYR A 387 -19.54 -9.07 -10.96
C TYR A 387 -19.43 -10.17 -11.99
N LEU A 388 -18.32 -10.88 -11.95
CA LEU A 388 -18.19 -12.12 -12.66
C LEU A 388 -18.74 -13.25 -11.78
N THR A 389 -19.70 -14.00 -12.32
CA THR A 389 -20.28 -15.18 -11.65
C THR A 389 -19.52 -16.46 -11.98
N ASP A 390 -18.74 -16.46 -13.07
CA ASP A 390 -17.84 -17.54 -13.46
C ASP A 390 -16.48 -16.95 -13.87
N ILE A 391 -15.48 -17.16 -13.02
CA ILE A 391 -14.09 -16.71 -13.25
C ILE A 391 -13.30 -17.68 -14.14
N THR A 392 -13.81 -18.90 -14.37
CA THR A 392 -13.09 -19.97 -15.06
C THR A 392 -12.52 -19.55 -16.42
N PRO A 393 -13.28 -18.90 -17.34
CA PRO A 393 -12.74 -18.52 -18.64
C PRO A 393 -11.55 -17.56 -18.57
N TYR A 394 -11.48 -16.71 -17.53
CA TYR A 394 -10.38 -15.80 -17.33
C TYR A 394 -9.13 -16.51 -16.82
N LEU A 395 -9.30 -17.43 -15.86
CA LEU A 395 -8.19 -18.20 -15.30
C LEU A 395 -7.64 -19.23 -16.28
N GLU A 396 -8.48 -19.83 -17.12
CA GLU A 396 -8.06 -20.75 -18.19
C GLU A 396 -7.28 -20.07 -19.33
N ALA A 397 -7.50 -18.76 -19.52
CA ALA A 397 -6.81 -18.00 -20.56
C ALA A 397 -5.35 -17.69 -20.23
N ILE A 398 -4.93 -17.82 -18.96
CA ILE A 398 -3.57 -17.50 -18.52
C ILE A 398 -2.78 -18.78 -18.20
N THR A 399 -1.50 -18.77 -18.57
CA THR A 399 -0.59 -19.81 -18.11
C THR A 399 -0.27 -19.58 -16.64
N MET A 400 -0.41 -20.63 -15.82
CA MET A 400 -0.07 -20.61 -14.40
C MET A 400 1.26 -21.35 -14.18
N PRO A 401 2.43 -20.65 -14.19
CA PRO A 401 3.71 -21.30 -13.86
C PRO A 401 3.70 -21.78 -12.41
N GLU A 402 4.53 -22.77 -12.11
CA GLU A 402 4.81 -23.09 -10.70
C GLU A 402 5.38 -21.85 -10.00
N THR A 403 5.05 -21.69 -8.74
CA THR A 403 5.55 -20.62 -7.89
C THR A 403 6.13 -21.18 -6.62
N PHE A 404 7.03 -20.44 -5.98
CA PHE A 404 7.67 -20.86 -4.73
C PHE A 404 7.56 -19.78 -3.66
N LYS A 405 7.73 -20.20 -2.41
CA LYS A 405 7.83 -19.32 -1.25
C LYS A 405 9.27 -19.36 -0.72
N LEU A 406 9.76 -18.21 -0.29
CA LEU A 406 11.01 -18.01 0.41
C LEU A 406 10.73 -17.88 1.90
N GLY A 407 11.52 -18.54 2.73
CA GLY A 407 11.33 -18.49 4.18
C GLY A 407 12.52 -19.00 4.98
N ASN A 408 12.33 -19.16 6.29
CA ASN A 408 13.34 -19.66 7.22
C ASN A 408 14.67 -18.89 7.19
N ILE A 409 14.61 -17.56 7.03
CA ILE A 409 15.81 -16.72 7.00
C ILE A 409 16.48 -16.73 8.37
N GLN A 410 17.75 -17.10 8.42
CA GLN A 410 18.56 -17.12 9.63
C GLN A 410 19.88 -16.38 9.41
N VAL A 411 20.41 -15.78 10.46
CA VAL A 411 21.66 -15.04 10.44
C VAL A 411 22.58 -15.53 11.55
N SER A 412 23.84 -15.82 11.20
CA SER A 412 24.93 -16.06 12.15
C SER A 412 26.04 -15.08 11.88
N ALA A 413 26.33 -14.15 12.80
CA ALA A 413 27.34 -13.11 12.64
C ALA A 413 28.51 -13.28 13.60
N SER A 414 29.72 -13.02 13.11
CA SER A 414 30.98 -12.86 13.86
C SER A 414 31.39 -11.38 13.91
N GLU A 415 32.65 -11.07 14.20
CA GLU A 415 33.17 -9.69 14.18
C GLU A 415 33.26 -9.12 12.74
N THR A 416 33.63 -9.95 11.76
CA THR A 416 33.93 -9.50 10.39
C THR A 416 33.20 -10.28 9.30
N GLU A 417 32.33 -11.23 9.69
CA GLU A 417 31.59 -12.07 8.76
C GLU A 417 30.17 -12.30 9.24
N ALA A 418 29.25 -12.54 8.30
CA ALA A 418 27.89 -12.97 8.58
C ALA A 418 27.44 -14.01 7.55
N THR A 419 26.98 -15.16 8.02
CA THR A 419 26.34 -16.17 7.17
C THR A 419 24.85 -16.04 7.27
N ILE A 420 24.19 -15.85 6.13
CA ILE A 420 22.75 -15.79 5.99
C ILE A 420 22.29 -17.04 5.26
N THR A 421 21.32 -17.74 5.85
CA THR A 421 20.71 -18.93 5.26
C THR A 421 19.21 -18.73 5.13
N TRP A 422 18.60 -19.35 4.11
CA TRP A 422 17.15 -19.37 3.91
C TRP A 422 16.75 -20.59 3.10
N THR A 423 15.47 -20.86 3.00
CA THR A 423 14.92 -21.96 2.18
C THR A 423 13.93 -21.45 1.17
N THR A 424 13.78 -22.19 0.06
CA THR A 424 12.70 -22.01 -0.90
C THR A 424 11.95 -23.32 -1.10
N THR A 425 10.67 -23.24 -1.43
CA THR A 425 9.83 -24.45 -1.64
C THR A 425 10.12 -25.16 -2.97
N LEU A 426 10.73 -24.46 -3.93
CA LEU A 426 11.25 -25.04 -5.18
C LEU A 426 12.69 -24.53 -5.40
N SER A 427 13.44 -25.26 -6.25
CA SER A 427 14.81 -24.85 -6.60
C SER A 427 14.86 -23.46 -7.22
N ALA A 428 15.71 -22.60 -6.67
CA ALA A 428 15.89 -21.22 -7.07
C ALA A 428 17.33 -20.75 -6.87
N THR A 429 17.68 -19.57 -7.36
CA THR A 429 18.99 -18.94 -7.16
C THR A 429 19.11 -18.35 -5.76
N SER A 430 20.31 -17.92 -5.38
CA SER A 430 20.60 -17.27 -4.10
C SER A 430 21.16 -15.87 -4.36
N ARG A 431 20.54 -14.82 -3.81
CA ARG A 431 21.05 -13.46 -3.88
C ARG A 431 20.84 -12.73 -2.56
N ILE A 432 21.83 -11.97 -2.15
CA ILE A 432 21.73 -11.02 -1.02
C ILE A 432 22.13 -9.64 -1.50
N GLU A 433 21.33 -8.66 -1.17
CA GLU A 433 21.69 -7.26 -1.22
C GLU A 433 21.89 -6.75 0.20
N TYR A 434 22.98 -6.03 0.49
CA TYR A 434 23.30 -5.53 1.82
C TYR A 434 24.04 -4.20 1.82
N SER A 435 23.84 -3.40 2.87
CA SER A 435 24.50 -2.09 3.04
C SER A 435 24.61 -1.72 4.52
N ILE A 436 25.51 -0.80 4.86
CA ILE A 436 25.55 -0.14 6.17
C ILE A 436 24.46 0.95 6.29
N SER A 437 23.88 1.36 5.19
CA SER A 437 22.74 2.30 5.12
C SER A 437 21.48 1.57 4.76
N GLN A 438 20.34 2.16 5.01
CA GLN A 438 19.05 1.62 4.56
C GLN A 438 19.03 1.44 3.04
N LEU A 439 18.47 0.33 2.56
CA LEU A 439 18.33 0.04 1.13
C LEU A 439 17.25 0.89 0.44
N PHE A 440 16.41 1.52 1.21
CA PHE A 440 15.38 2.43 0.71
C PHE A 440 15.36 3.72 1.51
N ASN A 441 15.12 4.84 0.83
CA ASN A 441 14.81 6.11 1.46
C ASN A 441 13.62 6.77 0.77
N ALA A 442 13.07 7.80 1.40
CA ALA A 442 12.10 8.67 0.78
C ALA A 442 12.68 10.07 0.62
N THR A 443 12.46 10.66 -0.55
CA THR A 443 12.75 12.08 -0.81
C THR A 443 11.47 12.86 -0.91
N TRP A 444 11.49 14.08 -0.36
CA TRP A 444 10.38 15.02 -0.47
C TRP A 444 10.58 15.82 -1.75
N GLU A 445 9.74 15.56 -2.74
CA GLU A 445 9.79 16.17 -4.05
C GLU A 445 8.54 17.02 -4.31
N THR A 446 8.53 17.82 -5.37
CA THR A 446 7.36 18.57 -5.79
C THR A 446 7.02 18.28 -7.26
N TRP A 447 5.73 18.14 -7.53
CA TRP A 447 5.19 18.11 -8.89
C TRP A 447 4.32 19.35 -9.10
N GLY A 448 4.77 20.24 -9.99
CA GLY A 448 4.25 21.62 -10.00
C GLY A 448 4.52 22.27 -8.64
N ASN A 449 3.48 22.69 -7.95
CA ASN A 449 3.57 23.32 -6.62
C ASN A 449 3.06 22.42 -5.50
N PHE A 450 2.95 21.09 -5.71
CA PHE A 450 2.43 20.18 -4.71
C PHE A 450 3.49 19.17 -4.28
N PRO A 451 3.74 19.02 -2.96
CA PRO A 451 4.76 18.11 -2.46
C PRO A 451 4.27 16.67 -2.41
N TYR A 452 5.18 15.71 -2.55
CA TYR A 452 4.94 14.28 -2.39
C TYR A 452 6.19 13.54 -1.93
N TRP A 453 6.00 12.36 -1.36
CA TRP A 453 7.08 11.44 -1.05
C TRP A 453 7.36 10.53 -2.25
N ARG A 454 8.61 10.46 -2.64
CA ARG A 454 9.10 9.50 -3.60
C ARG A 454 10.00 8.49 -2.91
N ILE A 455 9.69 7.21 -3.08
CA ILE A 455 10.54 6.12 -2.60
C ILE A 455 11.68 5.90 -3.59
N ASN A 456 12.89 5.76 -3.07
CA ASN A 456 14.08 5.46 -3.86
C ASN A 456 14.74 4.20 -3.31
N HIS A 457 15.09 3.28 -4.22
CA HIS A 457 15.98 2.18 -3.92
C HIS A 457 17.43 2.66 -3.95
N ILE A 458 18.18 2.37 -2.90
CA ILE A 458 19.59 2.67 -2.78
C ILE A 458 20.33 1.35 -2.91
N GLN A 459 20.89 1.11 -4.09
CA GLN A 459 21.58 -0.14 -4.38
C GLN A 459 22.71 -0.40 -3.39
N GLY A 460 22.60 -1.52 -2.70
CA GLY A 460 23.63 -2.05 -1.81
C GLY A 460 24.69 -2.87 -2.55
N ASN A 461 25.57 -3.50 -1.77
CA ASN A 461 26.46 -4.54 -2.28
C ASN A 461 25.64 -5.80 -2.57
N ILE A 462 25.94 -6.47 -3.67
CA ILE A 462 25.24 -7.68 -4.09
C ILE A 462 26.21 -8.87 -4.06
N LEU A 463 25.78 -9.96 -3.45
CA LEU A 463 26.37 -11.28 -3.60
C LEU A 463 25.33 -12.25 -4.12
N GLU A 464 25.70 -13.05 -5.10
CA GLU A 464 24.78 -14.01 -5.73
C GLU A 464 25.44 -15.35 -6.03
N ASN A 465 24.64 -16.40 -6.00
CA ASN A 465 24.98 -17.73 -6.49
C ASN A 465 23.83 -18.20 -7.40
N LEU A 466 24.13 -18.38 -8.66
CA LEU A 466 23.17 -18.77 -9.69
C LEU A 466 22.86 -20.28 -9.70
N THR A 467 23.48 -21.06 -8.82
CA THR A 467 23.15 -22.48 -8.66
C THR A 467 21.76 -22.63 -8.05
N TYR A 468 20.92 -23.39 -8.71
CA TYR A 468 19.56 -23.69 -8.26
C TYR A 468 19.59 -24.69 -7.10
N THR A 469 18.99 -24.31 -5.98
CA THR A 469 18.88 -25.11 -4.75
C THR A 469 17.62 -24.75 -4.00
N THR A 470 17.23 -25.56 -3.01
CA THR A 470 16.17 -25.24 -2.05
C THR A 470 16.71 -24.75 -0.71
N ASP A 471 17.99 -25.04 -0.44
CA ASP A 471 18.70 -24.62 0.76
C ASP A 471 19.79 -23.62 0.37
N HIS A 472 19.63 -22.38 0.82
CA HIS A 472 20.46 -21.26 0.41
C HIS A 472 21.39 -20.85 1.55
N SER A 473 22.64 -20.49 1.19
CA SER A 473 23.63 -19.98 2.13
C SER A 473 24.58 -19.02 1.42
N ILE A 474 24.71 -17.81 1.95
CA ILE A 474 25.71 -16.82 1.51
C ILE A 474 26.42 -16.27 2.75
N THR A 475 27.76 -16.23 2.69
CA THR A 475 28.59 -15.60 3.72
C THR A 475 29.10 -14.25 3.23
N LEU A 476 28.76 -13.21 3.95
CA LEU A 476 29.31 -11.87 3.81
C LEU A 476 30.65 -11.83 4.57
N THR A 477 31.71 -11.34 3.92
CA THR A 477 33.03 -11.22 4.52
C THR A 477 33.52 -9.78 4.48
N GLY A 478 34.51 -9.44 5.30
CA GLY A 478 35.08 -8.10 5.34
C GLY A 478 34.14 -7.04 5.95
N LEU A 479 33.22 -7.47 6.78
CA LEU A 479 32.34 -6.57 7.50
C LEU A 479 33.09 -5.83 8.62
N ASN A 480 32.60 -4.66 8.99
CA ASN A 480 33.10 -3.92 10.15
C ASN A 480 32.55 -4.51 11.43
N SER A 481 33.40 -4.65 12.46
CA SER A 481 32.97 -5.12 13.80
C SER A 481 31.99 -4.12 14.44
N LYS A 482 31.07 -4.62 15.26
CA LYS A 482 30.04 -3.87 16.00
C LYS A 482 29.24 -2.92 15.11
N THR A 483 28.96 -3.33 13.88
CA THR A 483 28.30 -2.53 12.87
C THR A 483 26.98 -3.17 12.47
N GLN A 484 25.95 -2.33 12.36
CA GLN A 484 24.65 -2.72 11.83
C GLN A 484 24.65 -2.67 10.32
N TYR A 485 24.12 -3.72 9.69
CA TYR A 485 23.90 -3.82 8.26
C TYR A 485 22.41 -4.08 7.98
N TYR A 486 21.92 -3.46 6.92
CA TYR A 486 20.62 -3.73 6.32
C TYR A 486 20.80 -4.71 5.18
N PHE A 487 19.95 -5.72 5.09
CA PHE A 487 20.04 -6.69 4.00
C PHE A 487 18.66 -7.22 3.62
N ARG A 488 18.55 -7.76 2.43
CA ARG A 488 17.43 -8.59 1.98
C ARG A 488 17.93 -9.76 1.19
N VAL A 489 17.18 -10.86 1.21
CA VAL A 489 17.46 -12.05 0.41
C VAL A 489 16.47 -12.14 -0.74
N GLN A 490 16.96 -12.62 -1.87
CA GLN A 490 16.17 -12.83 -3.08
C GLN A 490 16.51 -14.19 -3.66
N SER A 491 15.51 -14.81 -4.28
CA SER A 491 15.67 -16.05 -5.03
C SER A 491 14.86 -15.96 -6.31
N GLU A 492 15.47 -16.28 -7.45
CA GLU A 492 14.82 -16.34 -8.74
C GLU A 492 14.64 -17.81 -9.16
N GLY A 493 13.44 -18.17 -9.54
CA GLY A 493 13.08 -19.53 -9.89
C GLY A 493 11.78 -19.60 -10.71
N PRO A 494 11.09 -20.73 -10.71
CA PRO A 494 9.81 -20.84 -11.40
C PRO A 494 8.81 -19.78 -10.94
N GLY A 495 8.16 -19.11 -11.89
CA GLY A 495 7.15 -18.09 -11.61
C GLY A 495 7.68 -16.71 -11.20
N GLY A 496 9.01 -16.49 -11.18
CA GLY A 496 9.58 -15.16 -10.92
C GLY A 496 10.56 -15.10 -9.76
N THR A 497 10.63 -13.95 -9.09
CA THR A 497 11.54 -13.67 -7.97
C THR A 497 10.77 -13.50 -6.67
N ALA A 498 11.19 -14.23 -5.64
CA ALA A 498 10.73 -14.01 -4.28
C ALA A 498 11.76 -13.16 -3.52
N THR A 499 11.30 -12.13 -2.82
CA THR A 499 12.17 -11.17 -2.10
C THR A 499 11.69 -11.01 -0.66
N SER A 500 12.62 -10.98 0.31
CA SER A 500 12.30 -10.65 1.70
C SER A 500 12.11 -9.14 1.89
N GLU A 501 11.48 -8.76 3.00
CA GLU A 501 11.62 -7.40 3.54
C GLU A 501 13.10 -7.07 3.82
N THR A 502 13.40 -5.80 4.06
CA THR A 502 14.72 -5.40 4.54
C THR A 502 14.89 -5.79 6.00
N LEU A 503 15.85 -6.67 6.26
CA LEU A 503 16.22 -7.20 7.57
C LEU A 503 17.48 -6.51 8.10
N ILE A 504 17.78 -6.73 9.38
CA ILE A 504 18.94 -6.15 10.05
C ILE A 504 19.79 -7.26 10.61
N LEU A 505 21.12 -7.15 10.44
CA LEU A 505 22.12 -7.92 11.17
C LEU A 505 23.09 -6.98 11.88
N THR A 506 23.69 -7.43 12.97
CA THR A 506 24.74 -6.68 13.67
C THR A 506 25.93 -7.61 13.90
N THR A 507 27.12 -7.19 13.47
CA THR A 507 28.38 -7.89 13.75
C THR A 507 28.76 -7.78 15.24
N LYS A 508 29.55 -8.75 15.73
CA LYS A 508 30.01 -8.81 17.13
C LYS A 508 31.13 -7.81 17.41
#